data_ab7140cf905f0a09e1846bac9ce4de70
#
_entry.id   ab7140cf905f0a09e1846bac9ce4de70
#
_cell.length_a   1.000
_cell.length_b   1.000
_cell.length_c   1.000
_cell.angle_alpha   90.00
_cell.angle_beta   90.00
_cell.angle_gamma   90.00
#
_symmetry.space_group_name_H-M   'P 1'
#
loop_
_entity.id
_entity.type
_entity.pdbx_description
1 polymer ?
#
loop_
_entity_poly.entity_id
_entity_poly.type
_entity_poly.pdbx_seq_one_letter_code
_entity_poly.pdbx_strand_id
1 'polypeptide(L)'
;MTTLYKHQSEAVAFAIKNGGNVALFHEPGLGKTLTALEIFKHYRQQDPGLRMLVVCPLSLINAAWGEDIKKFTEFKYLPYSEVKNVGRGRPGCLLDADIVGINYESLIVKSRLKEIHGLLAAGSWLLVVDESSRMKNPKSMTTKALLQLAPWAKRRVVASGTPAPNSEMEFWAQARFIQPDCYSDSFYAFRNNYFHLARNGQVLEMRGRVMTRGMMAELFQKGFKYQITDANRAALIERMAGFAHWAKAKDALDLPETVDEVRLVRLNPNERKAYNEMKRHLVAEIKTGRVLAGVQEVKQVTAEVALAKLMKLRQLTSGFAYDENHDAHRPGRSSKMRELGDVLEELGAQQVIIWVQFHAEVDTIMKMLEDNGKTCTTLYQGTPDRDVSIKDFQQGRAQYLVAHPRSAAHGLTFVNAWSHVFFSLDYSYEAHEQARKRTDRIGQTMKGLYIYLVAENSIDGMCLDVLQHKKSLQDVYYELVQGEEL
;
A
#
# COMPACT_ATOMS: atom_id res chain seq x y z
N MET A 1 -11.55 -1.26 -31.25
CA MET A 1 -11.16 -2.31 -30.31
C MET A 1 -9.87 -1.86 -29.62
N THR A 2 -9.81 -1.93 -28.32
CA THR A 2 -8.58 -1.57 -27.57
C THR A 2 -7.56 -2.69 -27.77
N THR A 3 -6.36 -2.36 -28.26
CA THR A 3 -5.28 -3.33 -28.40
C THR A 3 -4.71 -3.65 -27.02
N LEU A 4 -4.80 -4.91 -26.61
CA LEU A 4 -4.22 -5.38 -25.36
C LEU A 4 -2.71 -5.58 -25.50
N TYR A 5 -1.96 -5.27 -24.44
CA TYR A 5 -0.58 -5.68 -24.34
C TYR A 5 -0.47 -7.21 -24.20
N LYS A 6 0.68 -7.77 -24.53
CA LYS A 6 0.92 -9.22 -24.49
C LYS A 6 0.54 -9.83 -23.14
N HIS A 7 1.04 -9.27 -22.03
CA HIS A 7 0.74 -9.76 -20.68
C HIS A 7 -0.75 -9.70 -20.31
N GLN A 8 -1.50 -8.71 -20.85
CA GLN A 8 -2.95 -8.61 -20.63
C GLN A 8 -3.70 -9.69 -21.39
N SER A 9 -3.32 -9.91 -22.66
CA SER A 9 -3.91 -10.98 -23.48
C SER A 9 -3.63 -12.36 -22.87
N GLU A 10 -2.42 -12.60 -22.40
CA GLU A 10 -2.03 -13.83 -21.69
C GLU A 10 -2.84 -14.02 -20.41
N ALA A 11 -3.02 -12.95 -19.60
CA ALA A 11 -3.82 -13.00 -18.39
C ALA A 11 -5.30 -13.28 -18.66
N VAL A 12 -5.89 -12.70 -19.72
CA VAL A 12 -7.27 -12.98 -20.12
C VAL A 12 -7.39 -14.44 -20.56
N ALA A 13 -6.48 -14.95 -21.39
CA ALA A 13 -6.47 -16.35 -21.83
C ALA A 13 -6.32 -17.30 -20.62
N PHE A 14 -5.43 -16.97 -19.68
CA PHE A 14 -5.25 -17.71 -18.43
C PHE A 14 -6.53 -17.72 -17.59
N ALA A 15 -7.21 -16.58 -17.45
CA ALA A 15 -8.47 -16.48 -16.71
C ALA A 15 -9.57 -17.34 -17.38
N ILE A 16 -9.66 -17.34 -18.70
CA ILE A 16 -10.61 -18.16 -19.46
C ILE A 16 -10.35 -19.64 -19.21
N LYS A 17 -9.09 -20.07 -19.27
CA LYS A 17 -8.67 -21.46 -18.96
C LYS A 17 -9.10 -21.89 -17.55
N ASN A 18 -9.12 -20.96 -16.60
CA ASN A 18 -9.49 -21.19 -15.20
C ASN A 18 -10.96 -20.86 -14.90
N GLY A 19 -11.84 -20.86 -15.90
CA GLY A 19 -13.28 -20.63 -15.72
C GLY A 19 -13.64 -19.25 -15.15
N GLY A 20 -12.73 -18.26 -15.30
CA GLY A 20 -12.90 -16.89 -14.80
C GLY A 20 -12.50 -16.68 -13.35
N ASN A 21 -11.89 -17.67 -12.69
CA ASN A 21 -11.34 -17.54 -11.34
C ASN A 21 -9.83 -17.32 -11.43
N VAL A 22 -9.37 -16.10 -11.16
CA VAL A 22 -7.96 -15.73 -11.35
C VAL A 22 -7.48 -14.70 -10.36
N ALA A 23 -6.22 -14.83 -9.95
CA ALA A 23 -5.48 -13.77 -9.26
C ALA A 23 -4.56 -13.04 -10.26
N LEU A 24 -4.79 -11.76 -10.47
CA LEU A 24 -3.99 -10.87 -11.31
C LEU A 24 -2.94 -10.16 -10.44
N PHE A 25 -1.81 -10.81 -10.25
CA PHE A 25 -0.68 -10.26 -9.51
C PHE A 25 0.26 -9.50 -10.45
N HIS A 26 -0.27 -8.43 -11.01
CA HIS A 26 0.43 -7.56 -11.92
C HIS A 26 0.91 -6.31 -11.20
N GLU A 27 2.14 -5.91 -11.43
CA GLU A 27 2.66 -4.66 -10.87
C GLU A 27 1.76 -3.46 -11.19
N PRO A 28 1.78 -2.40 -10.38
CA PRO A 28 1.02 -1.17 -10.68
C PRO A 28 1.36 -0.65 -12.08
N GLY A 29 0.36 -0.10 -12.77
CA GLY A 29 0.56 0.44 -14.13
C GLY A 29 0.37 -0.56 -15.28
N LEU A 30 0.25 -1.86 -15.02
CA LEU A 30 0.08 -2.89 -16.06
C LEU A 30 -1.37 -3.10 -16.52
N GLY A 31 -2.30 -2.20 -16.16
CA GLY A 31 -3.67 -2.20 -16.69
C GLY A 31 -4.54 -3.34 -16.16
N LYS A 32 -4.43 -3.68 -14.86
CA LYS A 32 -5.28 -4.70 -14.19
C LYS A 32 -6.77 -4.47 -14.39
N THR A 33 -7.21 -3.21 -14.32
CA THR A 33 -8.61 -2.81 -14.56
C THR A 33 -9.07 -3.24 -15.95
N LEU A 34 -8.32 -2.89 -16.99
CA LEU A 34 -8.63 -3.28 -18.38
C LEU A 34 -8.64 -4.80 -18.53
N THR A 35 -7.68 -5.51 -17.94
CA THR A 35 -7.64 -6.98 -17.97
C THR A 35 -8.90 -7.58 -17.34
N ALA A 36 -9.35 -7.07 -16.19
CA ALA A 36 -10.58 -7.52 -15.53
C ALA A 36 -11.84 -7.20 -16.36
N LEU A 37 -11.88 -6.04 -17.03
CA LEU A 37 -12.97 -5.67 -17.95
C LEU A 37 -13.03 -6.60 -19.17
N GLU A 38 -11.88 -6.99 -19.73
CA GLU A 38 -11.84 -7.93 -20.87
C GLU A 38 -12.26 -9.35 -20.44
N ILE A 39 -11.88 -9.80 -19.23
CA ILE A 39 -12.42 -11.05 -18.66
C ILE A 39 -13.94 -10.95 -18.52
N PHE A 40 -14.47 -9.85 -18.03
CA PHE A 40 -15.90 -9.63 -17.90
C PHE A 40 -16.60 -9.65 -19.27
N LYS A 41 -16.08 -8.92 -20.28
CA LYS A 41 -16.62 -8.91 -21.63
C LYS A 41 -16.73 -10.31 -22.22
N HIS A 42 -15.68 -11.12 -22.09
CA HIS A 42 -15.68 -12.49 -22.59
C HIS A 42 -16.82 -13.32 -21.99
N TYR A 43 -17.00 -13.26 -20.68
CA TYR A 43 -18.04 -14.05 -20.02
C TYR A 43 -19.44 -13.45 -20.15
N ARG A 44 -19.56 -12.15 -20.31
CA ARG A 44 -20.83 -11.47 -20.61
C ARG A 44 -21.41 -11.87 -21.96
N GLN A 45 -20.56 -12.17 -22.95
CA GLN A 45 -20.98 -12.71 -24.23
C GLN A 45 -21.61 -14.11 -24.12
N GLN A 46 -21.11 -14.93 -23.18
CA GLN A 46 -21.63 -16.28 -22.93
C GLN A 46 -22.84 -16.29 -21.97
N ASP A 47 -22.92 -15.33 -21.08
CA ASP A 47 -23.98 -15.15 -20.10
C ASP A 47 -24.46 -13.70 -20.11
N PRO A 48 -25.45 -13.36 -20.94
CA PRO A 48 -25.98 -11.99 -21.05
C PRO A 48 -26.55 -11.43 -19.74
N GLY A 49 -26.86 -12.28 -18.76
CA GLY A 49 -27.29 -11.89 -17.42
C GLY A 49 -26.14 -11.65 -16.44
N LEU A 50 -24.88 -11.95 -16.81
CA LEU A 50 -23.73 -11.76 -15.94
C LEU A 50 -23.53 -10.27 -15.64
N ARG A 51 -23.35 -9.91 -14.38
CA ARG A 51 -22.97 -8.59 -13.89
C ARG A 51 -21.63 -8.63 -13.21
N MET A 52 -21.01 -7.48 -13.01
CA MET A 52 -19.75 -7.38 -12.28
C MET A 52 -19.91 -6.53 -11.01
N LEU A 53 -19.47 -7.07 -9.89
CA LEU A 53 -19.31 -6.32 -8.64
C LEU A 53 -17.82 -6.09 -8.37
N VAL A 54 -17.41 -4.84 -8.31
CA VAL A 54 -16.03 -4.43 -8.03
C VAL A 54 -15.91 -3.92 -6.61
N VAL A 55 -15.09 -4.57 -5.80
CA VAL A 55 -14.69 -4.12 -4.47
C VAL A 55 -13.31 -3.49 -4.59
N CYS A 56 -13.21 -2.18 -4.32
CA CYS A 56 -11.96 -1.45 -4.45
C CYS A 56 -11.83 -0.35 -3.36
N PRO A 57 -10.67 0.27 -3.17
CA PRO A 57 -10.53 1.48 -2.36
C PRO A 57 -11.47 2.59 -2.84
N LEU A 58 -12.01 3.38 -1.90
CA LEU A 58 -12.97 4.45 -2.19
C LEU A 58 -12.46 5.41 -3.28
N SER A 59 -11.17 5.74 -3.25
CA SER A 59 -10.53 6.63 -4.22
C SER A 59 -10.47 6.07 -5.64
N LEU A 60 -10.62 4.76 -5.83
CA LEU A 60 -10.59 4.11 -7.15
C LEU A 60 -11.95 3.98 -7.80
N ILE A 61 -13.03 4.11 -7.05
CA ILE A 61 -14.40 3.88 -7.55
C ILE A 61 -14.67 4.72 -8.81
N ASN A 62 -14.44 6.02 -8.75
CA ASN A 62 -14.67 6.92 -9.89
C ASN A 62 -13.38 7.20 -10.67
N ALA A 63 -12.28 7.51 -9.96
CA ALA A 63 -11.04 7.99 -10.58
C ALA A 63 -10.28 6.93 -11.39
N ALA A 64 -10.54 5.64 -11.19
CA ALA A 64 -9.94 4.57 -11.98
C ALA A 64 -11.03 3.71 -12.65
N TRP A 65 -11.87 3.03 -11.87
CA TRP A 65 -12.90 2.15 -12.43
C TRP A 65 -13.92 2.90 -13.26
N GLY A 66 -14.46 4.03 -12.77
CA GLY A 66 -15.43 4.84 -13.51
C GLY A 66 -14.88 5.35 -14.84
N GLU A 67 -13.66 5.90 -14.83
CA GLU A 67 -13.01 6.41 -16.04
C GLU A 67 -12.64 5.28 -17.03
N ASP A 68 -12.08 4.16 -16.55
CA ASP A 68 -11.70 3.05 -17.40
C ASP A 68 -12.92 2.35 -18.01
N ILE A 69 -14.00 2.16 -17.23
CA ILE A 69 -15.25 1.59 -17.75
C ILE A 69 -15.81 2.47 -18.86
N LYS A 70 -15.89 3.78 -18.66
CA LYS A 70 -16.35 4.75 -19.64
C LYS A 70 -15.48 4.78 -20.90
N LYS A 71 -14.17 4.65 -20.72
CA LYS A 71 -13.19 4.70 -21.83
C LYS A 71 -13.16 3.44 -22.66
N PHE A 72 -13.30 2.26 -22.04
CA PHE A 72 -13.05 0.98 -22.69
C PHE A 72 -14.29 0.13 -22.92
N THR A 73 -15.47 0.57 -22.46
CA THR A 73 -16.71 -0.22 -22.53
C THR A 73 -17.94 0.66 -22.75
N GLU A 74 -19.04 0.03 -23.18
CA GLU A 74 -20.37 0.64 -23.20
C GLU A 74 -21.22 0.20 -22.01
N PHE A 75 -20.62 -0.44 -20.98
CA PHE A 75 -21.35 -0.96 -19.82
C PHE A 75 -21.81 0.15 -18.90
N LYS A 76 -23.02 -0.01 -18.39
CA LYS A 76 -23.60 0.89 -17.40
C LYS A 76 -22.95 0.67 -16.04
N TYR A 77 -22.20 1.67 -15.59
CA TYR A 77 -21.53 1.67 -14.29
C TYR A 77 -22.35 2.41 -13.25
N LEU A 78 -22.43 1.85 -12.03
CA LEU A 78 -23.10 2.47 -10.90
C LEU A 78 -22.25 2.35 -9.61
N PRO A 79 -21.68 3.46 -9.08
CA PRO A 79 -21.09 3.49 -7.75
C PRO A 79 -22.16 3.24 -6.68
N TYR A 80 -21.90 2.29 -5.76
CA TYR A 80 -22.84 1.98 -4.68
C TYR A 80 -23.15 3.19 -3.79
N SER A 81 -22.23 4.15 -3.64
CA SER A 81 -22.44 5.39 -2.89
C SER A 81 -23.56 6.28 -3.48
N GLU A 82 -23.81 6.20 -4.77
CA GLU A 82 -24.83 6.98 -5.45
C GLU A 82 -26.24 6.42 -5.23
N VAL A 83 -26.35 5.13 -4.89
CA VAL A 83 -27.64 4.46 -4.61
C VAL A 83 -28.30 5.01 -3.34
N LYS A 84 -27.52 5.52 -2.38
CA LYS A 84 -28.04 6.14 -1.14
C LYS A 84 -28.90 7.38 -1.36
N ASN A 85 -28.69 8.10 -2.48
CA ASN A 85 -29.41 9.34 -2.79
C ASN A 85 -30.76 9.09 -3.49
N VAL A 86 -31.05 7.84 -3.88
CA VAL A 86 -32.27 7.47 -4.64
C VAL A 86 -33.37 6.86 -3.76
N GLY A 87 -33.43 7.26 -2.47
CA GLY A 87 -34.54 6.90 -1.57
C GLY A 87 -34.49 5.46 -1.01
N ARG A 88 -34.78 5.33 0.29
CA ARG A 88 -34.83 4.07 1.01
C ARG A 88 -35.70 3.04 0.26
N GLY A 89 -35.13 1.97 -0.29
CA GLY A 89 -35.89 0.76 -0.55
C GLY A 89 -35.93 0.21 -1.98
N ARG A 90 -34.94 0.47 -2.85
CA ARG A 90 -34.88 -0.25 -4.14
C ARG A 90 -33.54 -0.92 -4.41
N PRO A 91 -33.36 -2.19 -3.99
CA PRO A 91 -32.27 -3.04 -4.51
C PRO A 91 -32.33 -3.15 -6.06
N GLY A 92 -33.48 -2.86 -6.68
CA GLY A 92 -33.70 -2.96 -8.11
C GLY A 92 -32.76 -2.12 -8.97
N CYS A 93 -32.37 -0.91 -8.53
CA CYS A 93 -31.47 -0.07 -9.33
C CYS A 93 -30.05 -0.65 -9.48
N LEU A 94 -29.57 -1.46 -8.52
CA LEU A 94 -28.29 -2.17 -8.64
C LEU A 94 -28.33 -3.28 -9.71
N LEU A 95 -29.49 -3.84 -9.95
CA LEU A 95 -29.71 -4.84 -10.99
C LEU A 95 -29.87 -4.21 -12.40
N ASP A 96 -30.06 -2.90 -12.50
CA ASP A 96 -30.10 -2.17 -13.75
C ASP A 96 -28.70 -1.79 -14.28
N ALA A 97 -27.68 -1.94 -13.46
CA ALA A 97 -26.30 -1.69 -13.86
C ALA A 97 -25.61 -3.00 -14.31
N ASP A 98 -24.69 -2.89 -15.27
CA ASP A 98 -23.85 -4.00 -15.67
C ASP A 98 -22.67 -4.17 -14.71
N ILE A 99 -22.17 -3.07 -14.17
CA ILE A 99 -21.04 -3.04 -13.26
C ILE A 99 -21.39 -2.16 -12.05
N VAL A 100 -21.17 -2.69 -10.84
CA VAL A 100 -21.37 -1.98 -9.57
C VAL A 100 -20.03 -1.84 -8.87
N GLY A 101 -19.66 -0.62 -8.45
CA GLY A 101 -18.45 -0.33 -7.66
C GLY A 101 -18.77 -0.09 -6.20
N ILE A 102 -18.09 -0.76 -5.28
CA ILE A 102 -18.27 -0.61 -3.83
C ILE A 102 -16.92 -0.55 -3.11
N ASN A 103 -16.83 0.25 -2.06
CA ASN A 103 -15.61 0.32 -1.24
C ASN A 103 -15.59 -0.73 -0.12
N TYR A 104 -14.39 -1.08 0.34
CA TYR A 104 -14.16 -2.08 1.39
C TYR A 104 -14.89 -1.77 2.69
N GLU A 105 -14.91 -0.49 3.09
CA GLU A 105 -15.52 -0.02 4.33
C GLU A 105 -17.06 -0.22 4.33
N SER A 106 -17.66 -0.27 3.16
CA SER A 106 -19.08 -0.58 3.02
C SER A 106 -19.40 -2.03 3.37
N LEU A 107 -18.49 -2.97 3.12
CA LEU A 107 -18.71 -4.40 3.41
C LEU A 107 -18.67 -4.75 4.90
N ILE A 108 -18.07 -3.90 5.74
CA ILE A 108 -18.05 -4.13 7.20
C ILE A 108 -19.35 -3.67 7.89
N VAL A 109 -20.22 -2.95 7.19
CA VAL A 109 -21.54 -2.54 7.67
C VAL A 109 -22.53 -3.69 7.43
N LYS A 110 -23.03 -4.30 8.50
CA LYS A 110 -23.86 -5.52 8.44
C LYS A 110 -25.06 -5.43 7.50
N SER A 111 -25.79 -4.29 7.50
CA SER A 111 -26.94 -4.07 6.61
C SER A 111 -26.55 -4.09 5.13
N ARG A 112 -25.45 -3.43 4.79
CA ARG A 112 -24.93 -3.40 3.41
C ARG A 112 -24.38 -4.75 2.97
N LEU A 113 -23.64 -5.44 3.85
CA LEU A 113 -23.16 -6.78 3.56
C LEU A 113 -24.34 -7.75 3.25
N LYS A 114 -25.45 -7.65 4.03
CA LYS A 114 -26.67 -8.44 3.77
C LYS A 114 -27.31 -8.08 2.43
N GLU A 115 -27.35 -6.81 2.07
CA GLU A 115 -27.86 -6.33 0.78
C GLU A 115 -27.02 -6.86 -0.40
N ILE A 116 -25.69 -6.74 -0.32
CA ILE A 116 -24.76 -7.25 -1.35
C ILE A 116 -24.86 -8.79 -1.44
N HIS A 117 -24.97 -9.48 -0.32
CA HIS A 117 -25.19 -10.94 -0.32
C HIS A 117 -26.49 -11.30 -1.07
N GLY A 118 -27.60 -10.61 -0.77
CA GLY A 118 -28.86 -10.80 -1.49
C GLY A 118 -28.76 -10.51 -2.99
N LEU A 119 -28.00 -9.49 -3.35
CA LEU A 119 -27.72 -9.11 -4.75
C LEU A 119 -26.96 -10.23 -5.49
N LEU A 120 -25.90 -10.77 -4.90
CA LEU A 120 -25.12 -11.87 -5.47
C LEU A 120 -25.94 -13.15 -5.58
N ALA A 121 -26.78 -13.45 -4.58
CA ALA A 121 -27.66 -14.63 -4.58
C ALA A 121 -28.78 -14.57 -5.64
N ALA A 122 -29.21 -13.37 -6.03
CA ALA A 122 -30.30 -13.15 -6.97
C ALA A 122 -29.89 -13.12 -8.46
N GLY A 123 -28.58 -13.22 -8.77
CA GLY A 123 -28.11 -13.07 -10.15
C GLY A 123 -26.81 -13.79 -10.46
N SER A 124 -26.33 -13.63 -11.69
CA SER A 124 -25.02 -14.12 -12.13
C SER A 124 -23.98 -12.99 -12.00
N TRP A 125 -22.95 -13.20 -11.18
CA TRP A 125 -21.96 -12.16 -10.86
C TRP A 125 -20.53 -12.62 -11.04
N LEU A 126 -19.70 -11.74 -11.62
CA LEU A 126 -18.26 -11.73 -11.49
C LEU A 126 -17.89 -10.80 -10.33
N LEU A 127 -17.26 -11.33 -9.28
CA LEU A 127 -16.80 -10.54 -8.14
C LEU A 127 -15.31 -10.24 -8.31
N VAL A 128 -15.00 -8.96 -8.43
CA VAL A 128 -13.62 -8.44 -8.55
C VAL A 128 -13.22 -7.77 -7.25
N VAL A 129 -12.05 -8.12 -6.72
CA VAL A 129 -11.45 -7.48 -5.53
C VAL A 129 -10.15 -6.83 -5.97
N ASP A 130 -10.17 -5.52 -6.15
CA ASP A 130 -8.99 -4.72 -6.55
C ASP A 130 -8.23 -4.21 -5.32
N GLU A 131 -6.92 -4.13 -5.40
CA GLU A 131 -5.99 -3.95 -4.27
C GLU A 131 -6.21 -5.01 -3.19
N SER A 132 -6.21 -6.28 -3.60
CA SER A 132 -6.53 -7.45 -2.77
C SER A 132 -5.56 -7.66 -1.59
N SER A 133 -4.43 -6.97 -1.53
CA SER A 133 -3.58 -6.85 -0.34
C SER A 133 -4.37 -6.38 0.90
N ARG A 134 -5.51 -5.70 0.74
CA ARG A 134 -6.40 -5.31 1.84
C ARG A 134 -7.10 -6.50 2.51
N MET A 135 -7.19 -7.66 1.87
CA MET A 135 -7.72 -8.89 2.47
C MET A 135 -6.64 -9.82 3.05
N LYS A 136 -5.40 -9.35 3.18
CA LYS A 136 -4.26 -10.13 3.68
C LYS A 136 -4.40 -10.65 5.11
N ASN A 137 -5.14 -9.96 5.98
CA ASN A 137 -5.36 -10.39 7.36
C ASN A 137 -6.62 -11.25 7.49
N PRO A 138 -6.48 -12.57 7.76
CA PRO A 138 -7.62 -13.50 7.84
C PRO A 138 -8.60 -13.18 8.99
N LYS A 139 -8.17 -12.40 9.97
CA LYS A 139 -9.02 -12.02 11.13
C LYS A 139 -9.80 -10.72 10.89
N SER A 140 -9.45 -9.93 9.87
CA SER A 140 -10.11 -8.65 9.60
C SER A 140 -11.57 -8.86 9.19
N MET A 141 -12.42 -7.90 9.53
CA MET A 141 -13.83 -7.91 9.15
C MET A 141 -14.01 -7.91 7.63
N THR A 142 -13.17 -7.15 6.93
CA THR A 142 -13.15 -7.06 5.46
C THR A 142 -12.88 -8.42 4.82
N THR A 143 -11.83 -9.13 5.27
CA THR A 143 -11.49 -10.46 4.75
C THR A 143 -12.62 -11.45 4.99
N LYS A 144 -13.19 -11.44 6.19
CA LYS A 144 -14.33 -12.32 6.52
C LYS A 144 -15.56 -12.05 5.65
N ALA A 145 -15.88 -10.77 5.42
CA ALA A 145 -16.99 -10.38 4.55
C ALA A 145 -16.76 -10.86 3.10
N LEU A 146 -15.56 -10.63 2.54
CA LEU A 146 -15.23 -11.09 1.20
C LEU A 146 -15.27 -12.61 1.05
N LEU A 147 -14.72 -13.36 2.01
CA LEU A 147 -14.79 -14.82 2.00
C LEU A 147 -16.22 -15.35 2.16
N GLN A 148 -17.09 -14.62 2.87
CA GLN A 148 -18.52 -14.94 2.97
C GLN A 148 -19.26 -14.70 1.65
N LEU A 149 -18.88 -13.68 0.88
CA LEU A 149 -19.50 -13.34 -0.41
C LEU A 149 -19.00 -14.23 -1.56
N ALA A 150 -17.76 -14.73 -1.47
CA ALA A 150 -17.10 -15.48 -2.55
C ALA A 150 -17.91 -16.67 -3.11
N PRO A 151 -18.58 -17.52 -2.29
CA PRO A 151 -19.36 -18.65 -2.81
C PRO A 151 -20.60 -18.25 -3.63
N TRP A 152 -21.08 -17.02 -3.49
CA TRP A 152 -22.25 -16.50 -4.18
C TRP A 152 -21.92 -15.86 -5.54
N ALA A 153 -20.63 -15.67 -5.81
CA ALA A 153 -20.17 -15.19 -7.11
C ALA A 153 -19.87 -16.39 -8.05
N LYS A 154 -20.38 -16.31 -9.26
CA LYS A 154 -20.13 -17.33 -10.29
C LYS A 154 -18.66 -17.38 -10.71
N ARG A 155 -18.00 -16.21 -10.71
CA ARG A 155 -16.58 -16.04 -11.02
C ARG A 155 -15.94 -15.02 -10.10
N ARG A 156 -14.63 -15.15 -9.88
CA ARG A 156 -13.91 -14.34 -8.89
C ARG A 156 -12.55 -13.94 -9.41
N VAL A 157 -12.26 -12.65 -9.31
CA VAL A 157 -10.97 -12.08 -9.66
C VAL A 157 -10.42 -11.32 -8.47
N VAL A 158 -9.18 -11.54 -8.10
CA VAL A 158 -8.43 -10.63 -7.23
C VAL A 158 -7.35 -9.94 -8.04
N ALA A 159 -7.07 -8.68 -7.75
CA ALA A 159 -6.04 -7.90 -8.41
C ALA A 159 -5.19 -7.17 -7.37
N SER A 160 -3.86 -7.25 -7.48
CA SER A 160 -2.93 -6.51 -6.64
C SER A 160 -1.56 -6.40 -7.30
N GLY A 161 -0.89 -5.28 -7.08
CA GLY A 161 0.52 -5.11 -7.45
C GLY A 161 1.49 -5.63 -6.40
N THR A 162 1.04 -5.69 -5.16
CA THR A 162 1.81 -6.15 -3.99
C THR A 162 0.95 -7.09 -3.15
N PRO A 163 0.70 -8.33 -3.61
CA PRO A 163 -0.30 -9.21 -2.99
C PRO A 163 0.09 -9.67 -1.57
N ALA A 164 1.38 -9.78 -1.27
CA ALA A 164 1.91 -10.22 0.03
C ALA A 164 3.10 -9.35 0.46
N PRO A 165 2.86 -8.08 0.84
CA PRO A 165 3.94 -7.12 1.09
C PRO A 165 4.80 -7.44 2.33
N ASN A 166 4.30 -8.19 3.30
CA ASN A 166 5.05 -8.46 4.53
C ASN A 166 5.43 -9.94 4.71
N SER A 167 4.64 -10.87 4.20
CA SER A 167 4.88 -12.30 4.35
C SER A 167 4.00 -13.10 3.40
N GLU A 168 4.50 -14.24 2.93
CA GLU A 168 3.75 -15.19 2.10
C GLU A 168 2.49 -15.74 2.80
N MET A 169 2.37 -15.61 4.12
CA MET A 169 1.13 -15.91 4.84
C MET A 169 -0.08 -15.11 4.36
N GLU A 170 0.16 -13.93 3.79
CA GLU A 170 -0.86 -13.02 3.28
C GLU A 170 -1.56 -13.55 2.02
N PHE A 171 -0.98 -14.56 1.35
CA PHE A 171 -1.61 -15.22 0.20
C PHE A 171 -2.83 -16.07 0.58
N TRP A 172 -2.90 -16.59 1.81
CA TRP A 172 -3.95 -17.54 2.18
C TRP A 172 -5.37 -17.04 1.87
N ALA A 173 -5.70 -15.82 2.27
CA ALA A 173 -7.05 -15.29 2.10
C ALA A 173 -7.38 -15.03 0.62
N GLN A 174 -6.42 -14.57 -0.16
CA GLN A 174 -6.57 -14.32 -1.60
C GLN A 174 -6.74 -15.62 -2.37
N ALA A 175 -5.91 -16.63 -2.07
CA ALA A 175 -6.01 -17.95 -2.65
C ALA A 175 -7.36 -18.61 -2.32
N ARG A 176 -7.77 -18.59 -1.03
CA ARG A 176 -9.07 -19.12 -0.60
C ARG A 176 -10.25 -18.42 -1.26
N PHE A 177 -10.15 -17.12 -1.54
CA PHE A 177 -11.18 -16.38 -2.26
C PHE A 177 -11.34 -16.90 -3.68
N ILE A 178 -10.24 -17.17 -4.41
CA ILE A 178 -10.24 -17.64 -5.80
C ILE A 178 -10.55 -19.14 -5.86
N GLN A 179 -9.81 -19.94 -5.13
CA GLN A 179 -9.87 -21.40 -5.13
C GLN A 179 -9.92 -21.91 -3.68
N PRO A 180 -11.12 -22.15 -3.12
CA PRO A 180 -11.29 -22.53 -1.72
C PRO A 180 -10.46 -23.74 -1.29
N ASP A 181 -10.26 -24.70 -2.19
CA ASP A 181 -9.57 -25.98 -1.89
C ASP A 181 -8.05 -25.91 -2.15
N CYS A 182 -7.51 -24.76 -2.56
CA CYS A 182 -6.08 -24.62 -2.88
C CYS A 182 -5.18 -24.87 -1.69
N TYR A 183 -5.57 -24.36 -0.52
CA TYR A 183 -4.88 -24.53 0.74
C TYR A 183 -5.84 -25.11 1.77
N SER A 184 -5.41 -25.23 3.02
CA SER A 184 -6.26 -25.65 4.11
C SER A 184 -7.41 -24.65 4.36
N ASP A 185 -8.58 -25.16 4.79
CA ASP A 185 -9.75 -24.38 5.18
C ASP A 185 -9.48 -23.40 6.32
N SER A 186 -8.53 -23.74 7.18
CA SER A 186 -8.10 -22.93 8.31
C SER A 186 -6.78 -22.23 8.02
N PHE A 187 -6.74 -20.92 8.26
CA PHE A 187 -5.49 -20.17 8.25
C PHE A 187 -4.43 -20.77 9.17
N TYR A 188 -4.82 -21.29 10.32
CA TYR A 188 -3.88 -21.88 11.27
C TYR A 188 -3.29 -23.19 10.75
N ALA A 189 -4.06 -24.02 10.06
CA ALA A 189 -3.56 -25.23 9.42
C ALA A 189 -2.63 -24.85 8.25
N PHE A 190 -3.01 -23.91 7.39
CA PHE A 190 -2.14 -23.38 6.34
C PHE A 190 -0.81 -22.89 6.91
N ARG A 191 -0.86 -22.03 7.94
CA ARG A 191 0.34 -21.51 8.58
C ARG A 191 1.23 -22.64 9.12
N ASN A 192 0.65 -23.62 9.81
CA ASN A 192 1.41 -24.70 10.40
C ASN A 192 1.99 -25.68 9.35
N ASN A 193 1.37 -25.77 8.17
CA ASN A 193 1.86 -26.63 7.08
C ASN A 193 3.03 -26.00 6.33
N TYR A 194 3.04 -24.68 6.17
CA TYR A 194 4.04 -23.99 5.34
C TYR A 194 5.08 -23.22 6.15
N PHE A 195 4.78 -22.83 7.39
CA PHE A 195 5.62 -21.95 8.19
C PHE A 195 6.01 -22.59 9.51
N HIS A 196 7.19 -22.28 9.98
CA HIS A 196 7.73 -22.70 11.25
C HIS A 196 8.20 -21.48 12.06
N LEU A 197 8.28 -21.64 13.38
CA LEU A 197 8.88 -20.63 14.26
C LEU A 197 10.40 -20.77 14.22
N ALA A 198 11.08 -19.67 13.86
CA ALA A 198 12.53 -19.63 13.86
C ALA A 198 13.06 -18.30 14.42
N ARG A 199 14.29 -18.34 14.91
CA ARG A 199 15.06 -17.20 15.37
C ARG A 199 16.51 -17.37 14.94
N ASN A 200 17.10 -16.37 14.26
CA ASN A 200 18.49 -16.38 13.79
C ASN A 200 18.84 -17.69 13.02
N GLY A 201 17.96 -18.16 12.15
CA GLY A 201 18.14 -19.40 11.39
C GLY A 201 17.88 -20.69 12.18
N GLN A 202 17.69 -20.64 13.49
CA GLN A 202 17.37 -21.81 14.30
C GLN A 202 15.86 -22.05 14.33
N VAL A 203 15.42 -23.18 13.82
CA VAL A 203 14.02 -23.61 13.83
C VAL A 203 13.65 -24.13 15.22
N LEU A 204 12.50 -23.70 15.74
CA LEU A 204 11.95 -24.25 16.98
C LEU A 204 11.28 -25.59 16.70
N GLU A 205 11.87 -26.69 17.14
CA GLU A 205 11.24 -28.01 17.08
C GLU A 205 10.09 -28.11 18.11
N MET A 206 8.88 -28.23 17.60
CA MET A 206 7.66 -28.33 18.43
C MET A 206 7.27 -29.80 18.67
N ARG A 207 8.14 -30.63 19.17
CA ARG A 207 7.91 -32.07 19.42
C ARG A 207 6.56 -32.35 20.13
N GLY A 208 5.44 -32.33 19.37
CA GLY A 208 4.11 -32.70 19.88
C GLY A 208 3.50 -31.78 20.95
N ARG A 209 4.10 -30.65 21.29
CA ARG A 209 3.59 -29.71 22.31
C ARG A 209 2.54 -28.77 21.75
N VAL A 210 1.37 -28.75 22.37
CA VAL A 210 0.33 -27.74 22.11
C VAL A 210 0.78 -26.41 22.70
N MET A 211 0.95 -25.41 21.83
CA MET A 211 1.40 -24.06 22.22
C MET A 211 0.23 -23.24 22.76
N THR A 212 0.30 -22.83 24.01
CA THR A 212 -0.66 -21.87 24.58
C THR A 212 -0.41 -20.45 24.06
N ARG A 213 -1.41 -19.57 24.18
CA ARG A 213 -1.25 -18.14 23.81
C ARG A 213 -0.10 -17.48 24.58
N GLY A 214 0.10 -17.82 25.87
CA GLY A 214 1.18 -17.31 26.69
C GLY A 214 2.56 -17.73 26.18
N MET A 215 2.74 -19.02 25.89
CA MET A 215 3.99 -19.56 25.32
C MET A 215 4.33 -18.91 23.97
N MET A 216 3.31 -18.73 23.11
CA MET A 216 3.50 -18.04 21.83
C MET A 216 3.94 -16.57 22.03
N ALA A 217 3.31 -15.87 22.97
CA ALA A 217 3.68 -14.49 23.30
C ALA A 217 5.12 -14.40 23.80
N GLU A 218 5.54 -15.34 24.65
CA GLU A 218 6.92 -15.43 25.15
C GLU A 218 7.94 -15.69 24.05
N LEU A 219 7.63 -16.59 23.10
CA LEU A 219 8.50 -16.87 21.95
C LEU A 219 8.66 -15.66 21.04
N PHE A 220 7.57 -14.96 20.72
CA PHE A 220 7.65 -13.72 19.94
C PHE A 220 8.46 -12.63 20.67
N GLN A 221 8.39 -12.58 22.01
CA GLN A 221 9.23 -11.67 22.81
C GLN A 221 10.71 -12.04 22.75
N LYS A 222 11.01 -13.33 22.65
CA LYS A 222 12.38 -13.83 22.46
C LYS A 222 12.87 -13.69 21.02
N GLY A 223 12.09 -13.05 20.13
CA GLY A 223 12.46 -12.77 18.75
C GLY A 223 12.17 -13.91 17.75
N PHE A 224 11.41 -14.96 18.17
CA PHE A 224 10.95 -15.95 17.21
C PHE A 224 9.89 -15.37 16.27
N LYS A 225 10.02 -15.65 14.99
CA LYS A 225 9.06 -15.25 13.95
C LYS A 225 8.64 -16.48 13.12
N TYR A 226 7.47 -16.42 12.52
CA TYR A 226 7.11 -17.40 11.50
C TYR A 226 7.96 -17.17 10.25
N GLN A 227 8.63 -18.21 9.80
CA GLN A 227 9.46 -18.23 8.59
C GLN A 227 9.01 -19.37 7.70
N ILE A 228 9.25 -19.23 6.40
CA ILE A 228 8.99 -20.26 5.39
C ILE A 228 10.34 -20.78 4.87
N THR A 229 10.45 -22.09 4.69
CA THR A 229 11.62 -22.68 4.01
C THR A 229 11.52 -22.47 2.50
N ASP A 230 12.64 -22.53 1.80
CA ASP A 230 12.63 -22.40 0.33
C ASP A 230 11.83 -23.51 -0.34
N ALA A 231 11.86 -24.73 0.19
CA ALA A 231 11.04 -25.84 -0.29
C ALA A 231 9.53 -25.57 -0.13
N ASN A 232 9.11 -25.09 1.05
CA ASN A 232 7.72 -24.73 1.29
C ASN A 232 7.27 -23.52 0.48
N ARG A 233 8.16 -22.54 0.26
CA ARG A 233 7.94 -21.39 -0.62
C ARG A 233 7.72 -21.83 -2.05
N ALA A 234 8.56 -22.71 -2.57
CA ALA A 234 8.41 -23.29 -3.91
C ALA A 234 7.07 -24.03 -4.05
N ALA A 235 6.71 -24.88 -3.10
CA ALA A 235 5.44 -25.60 -3.09
C ALA A 235 4.21 -24.67 -3.01
N LEU A 236 4.33 -23.56 -2.26
CA LEU A 236 3.28 -22.54 -2.18
C LEU A 236 3.09 -21.83 -3.52
N ILE A 237 4.18 -21.41 -4.16
CA ILE A 237 4.17 -20.72 -5.47
C ILE A 237 3.65 -21.67 -6.56
N GLU A 238 4.07 -22.93 -6.57
CA GLU A 238 3.59 -23.93 -7.53
C GLU A 238 2.07 -24.10 -7.48
N ARG A 239 1.49 -24.18 -6.29
CA ARG A 239 0.02 -24.24 -6.14
C ARG A 239 -0.66 -22.96 -6.63
N MET A 240 -0.07 -21.80 -6.40
CA MET A 240 -0.60 -20.53 -6.89
C MET A 240 -0.54 -20.41 -8.42
N ALA A 241 0.45 -21.01 -9.05
CA ALA A 241 0.58 -20.99 -10.52
C ALA A 241 -0.65 -21.54 -11.24
N GLY A 242 -1.47 -22.36 -10.58
CA GLY A 242 -2.72 -22.86 -11.12
C GLY A 242 -3.82 -21.81 -11.29
N PHE A 243 -3.80 -20.71 -10.53
CA PHE A 243 -4.83 -19.67 -10.55
C PHE A 243 -4.31 -18.23 -10.50
N ALA A 244 -3.01 -18.02 -10.36
CA ALA A 244 -2.39 -16.69 -10.30
C ALA A 244 -1.55 -16.41 -11.54
N HIS A 245 -1.87 -15.33 -12.23
CA HIS A 245 -1.07 -14.78 -13.33
C HIS A 245 -0.23 -13.62 -12.82
N TRP A 246 1.09 -13.71 -13.05
CA TRP A 246 2.07 -12.73 -12.60
C TRP A 246 2.59 -11.90 -13.77
N ALA A 247 2.72 -10.59 -13.59
CA ALA A 247 3.37 -9.72 -14.55
C ALA A 247 4.19 -8.63 -13.85
N LYS A 248 5.44 -8.48 -14.24
CA LYS A 248 6.33 -7.41 -13.79
C LYS A 248 6.47 -6.36 -14.88
N ALA A 249 6.57 -5.09 -14.50
CA ALA A 249 6.68 -3.99 -15.45
C ALA A 249 7.90 -4.13 -16.36
N LYS A 250 9.06 -4.53 -15.80
CA LYS A 250 10.29 -4.75 -16.55
C LYS A 250 10.22 -5.84 -17.62
N ASP A 251 9.34 -6.84 -17.43
CA ASP A 251 9.20 -7.97 -18.35
C ASP A 251 8.05 -7.73 -19.35
N ALA A 252 7.12 -6.85 -18.99
CA ALA A 252 5.89 -6.61 -19.72
C ALA A 252 5.92 -5.32 -20.56
N LEU A 253 6.77 -4.37 -20.21
CA LEU A 253 6.87 -3.04 -20.81
C LEU A 253 8.33 -2.68 -21.03
N ASP A 254 8.59 -2.02 -22.14
CA ASP A 254 9.89 -1.41 -22.42
C ASP A 254 9.92 -0.03 -21.72
N LEU A 255 10.10 -0.06 -20.39
CA LEU A 255 10.21 1.16 -19.59
C LEU A 255 11.69 1.55 -19.43
N PRO A 256 12.02 2.84 -19.45
CA PRO A 256 13.35 3.32 -19.14
C PRO A 256 13.78 2.88 -17.74
N GLU A 257 15.07 2.58 -17.56
CA GLU A 257 15.63 2.28 -16.24
C GLU A 257 15.42 3.43 -15.27
N THR A 258 15.22 3.10 -13.99
CA THR A 258 15.12 4.08 -12.91
C THR A 258 16.46 4.27 -12.21
N VAL A 259 16.73 5.48 -11.74
CA VAL A 259 17.94 5.85 -10.99
C VAL A 259 17.53 6.26 -9.59
N ASP A 260 18.12 5.63 -8.59
CA ASP A 260 17.97 5.99 -7.17
C ASP A 260 19.23 6.75 -6.71
N GLU A 261 19.04 7.96 -6.22
CA GLU A 261 20.10 8.82 -5.70
C GLU A 261 19.85 9.15 -4.23
N VAL A 262 20.83 8.93 -3.38
CA VAL A 262 20.78 9.30 -1.96
C VAL A 262 21.58 10.58 -1.74
N ARG A 263 20.91 11.62 -1.29
CA ARG A 263 21.51 12.89 -0.86
C ARG A 263 21.64 12.90 0.65
N LEU A 264 22.88 12.83 1.13
CA LEU A 264 23.20 12.89 2.55
C LEU A 264 23.13 14.33 3.04
N VAL A 265 22.25 14.59 4.01
CA VAL A 265 22.01 15.92 4.56
C VAL A 265 22.66 16.06 5.94
N ARG A 266 23.62 16.94 6.07
CA ARG A 266 24.22 17.24 7.36
C ARG A 266 23.33 18.19 8.16
N LEU A 267 22.76 17.67 9.28
CA LEU A 267 21.96 18.48 10.19
C LEU A 267 22.78 19.63 10.79
N ASN A 268 22.20 20.81 10.89
CA ASN A 268 22.84 21.94 11.56
C ASN A 268 22.99 21.66 13.07
N PRO A 269 23.85 22.43 13.80
CA PRO A 269 24.13 22.17 15.21
C PRO A 269 22.89 22.12 16.12
N ASN A 270 21.90 22.96 15.85
CA ASN A 270 20.66 22.99 16.66
C ASN A 270 19.78 21.76 16.38
N GLU A 271 19.60 21.39 15.11
CA GLU A 271 18.88 20.17 14.72
C GLU A 271 19.59 18.93 15.29
N ARG A 272 20.91 18.85 15.16
CA ARG A 272 21.71 17.74 15.69
C ARG A 272 21.60 17.62 17.19
N LYS A 273 21.64 18.75 17.91
CA LYS A 273 21.48 18.79 19.37
C LYS A 273 20.09 18.26 19.77
N ALA A 274 19.02 18.79 19.17
CA ALA A 274 17.65 18.38 19.44
C ALA A 274 17.44 16.88 19.13
N TYR A 275 17.96 16.40 17.99
CA TYR A 275 17.92 15.01 17.61
C TYR A 275 18.62 14.10 18.63
N ASN A 276 19.84 14.43 19.06
CA ASN A 276 20.61 13.65 20.01
C ASN A 276 19.99 13.65 21.41
N GLU A 277 19.37 14.74 21.84
CA GLU A 277 18.62 14.80 23.08
C GLU A 277 17.41 13.87 23.04
N MET A 278 16.61 13.94 22.00
CA MET A 278 15.45 13.05 21.81
C MET A 278 15.88 11.57 21.73
N LYS A 279 16.97 11.26 21.01
CA LYS A 279 17.52 9.91 20.92
C LYS A 279 17.93 9.38 22.29
N ARG A 280 18.64 10.18 23.10
CA ARG A 280 19.04 9.81 24.47
C ARG A 280 17.84 9.55 25.37
N HIS A 281 16.82 10.39 25.32
CA HIS A 281 15.57 10.19 26.07
C HIS A 281 14.85 8.90 25.65
N LEU A 282 14.77 8.61 24.36
CA LEU A 282 14.19 7.37 23.85
C LEU A 282 14.92 6.15 24.41
N VAL A 283 16.27 6.12 24.31
CA VAL A 283 17.09 5.00 24.79
C VAL A 283 17.00 4.86 26.33
N ALA A 284 17.03 5.98 27.07
CA ALA A 284 16.92 5.96 28.52
C ALA A 284 15.59 5.37 29.00
N GLU A 285 14.46 5.78 28.43
CA GLU A 285 13.15 5.25 28.82
C GLU A 285 12.96 3.77 28.41
N ILE A 286 13.51 3.35 27.28
CA ILE A 286 13.47 1.94 26.90
C ILE A 286 14.30 1.11 27.88
N LYS A 287 15.49 1.61 28.32
CA LYS A 287 16.33 0.93 29.29
C LYS A 287 15.73 0.97 30.71
N THR A 288 15.06 2.06 31.10
CA THR A 288 14.44 2.23 32.43
C THR A 288 13.01 1.67 32.51
N GLY A 289 12.32 1.44 31.44
CA GLY A 289 11.04 0.70 31.37
C GLY A 289 11.09 -0.72 31.98
N ARG A 290 12.16 -0.94 32.69
CA ARG A 290 12.53 -2.10 33.50
C ARG A 290 11.73 -2.26 34.80
N VAL A 291 10.95 -1.29 35.24
CA VAL A 291 10.69 -1.25 36.71
C VAL A 291 9.21 -1.20 37.10
N LEU A 292 8.29 -1.44 36.23
CA LEU A 292 6.93 -1.76 36.71
C LEU A 292 6.59 -3.19 36.28
N ALA A 293 7.32 -4.10 36.94
CA ALA A 293 7.02 -5.54 36.88
C ALA A 293 5.61 -5.82 37.41
N GLY A 294 4.78 -6.44 36.59
CA GLY A 294 3.58 -7.10 37.06
C GLY A 294 2.34 -7.03 36.18
N VAL A 295 2.22 -6.19 35.16
CA VAL A 295 0.97 -6.04 34.40
C VAL A 295 1.20 -6.22 32.90
N GLN A 296 0.38 -7.07 32.28
CA GLN A 296 0.39 -7.36 30.83
C GLN A 296 0.13 -6.11 29.94
N GLU A 297 -0.46 -5.06 30.49
CA GLU A 297 -0.72 -3.76 29.83
C GLU A 297 0.55 -2.92 29.59
N VAL A 298 1.59 -3.08 30.41
CA VAL A 298 2.82 -2.30 30.31
C VAL A 298 3.59 -2.52 29.00
N LYS A 299 3.41 -3.66 28.33
CA LYS A 299 4.13 -3.98 27.07
C LYS A 299 3.53 -3.33 25.83
N GLN A 300 2.22 -3.14 25.81
CA GLN A 300 1.55 -2.44 24.70
C GLN A 300 1.83 -0.95 24.78
N VAL A 301 1.79 -0.38 25.97
CA VAL A 301 2.18 1.03 26.26
C VAL A 301 3.63 1.30 25.87
N THR A 302 4.56 0.37 26.13
CA THR A 302 5.98 0.56 25.75
C THR A 302 6.20 0.57 24.23
N ALA A 303 5.49 -0.25 23.47
CA ALA A 303 5.59 -0.28 22.01
C ALA A 303 4.99 0.99 21.38
N GLU A 304 3.87 1.48 21.87
CA GLU A 304 3.23 2.72 21.44
C GLU A 304 4.11 3.95 21.73
N VAL A 305 4.69 4.01 22.91
CA VAL A 305 5.64 5.06 23.31
C VAL A 305 6.89 5.04 22.44
N ALA A 306 7.42 3.86 22.12
CA ALA A 306 8.57 3.71 21.24
C ALA A 306 8.25 4.19 19.82
N LEU A 307 7.11 3.80 19.25
CA LEU A 307 6.65 4.26 17.93
C LEU A 307 6.45 5.78 17.90
N ALA A 308 5.85 6.36 18.94
CA ALA A 308 5.68 7.81 19.03
C ALA A 308 7.01 8.55 19.00
N LYS A 309 8.04 8.01 19.66
CA LYS A 309 9.38 8.60 19.70
C LYS A 309 10.16 8.42 18.40
N LEU A 310 10.03 7.28 17.73
CA LEU A 310 10.55 7.11 16.37
C LEU A 310 9.93 8.14 15.42
N MET A 311 8.65 8.44 15.56
CA MET A 311 8.00 9.51 14.80
C MET A 311 8.60 10.89 15.13
N LYS A 312 8.90 11.18 16.40
CA LYS A 312 9.56 12.44 16.80
C LYS A 312 10.96 12.57 16.21
N LEU A 313 11.76 11.50 16.19
CA LEU A 313 13.07 11.51 15.55
C LEU A 313 12.97 11.84 14.05
N ARG A 314 11.97 11.27 13.34
CA ARG A 314 11.71 11.57 11.92
C ARG A 314 11.25 13.02 11.71
N GLN A 315 10.45 13.59 12.60
CA GLN A 315 10.08 15.01 12.57
C GLN A 315 11.31 15.92 12.73
N LEU A 316 12.20 15.57 13.67
CA LEU A 316 13.43 16.34 13.91
C LEU A 316 14.40 16.30 12.73
N THR A 317 14.52 15.17 12.01
CA THR A 317 15.31 15.12 10.77
C THR A 317 14.71 15.98 9.65
N SER A 318 13.40 16.23 9.69
CA SER A 318 12.70 17.15 8.77
C SER A 318 12.75 18.62 9.23
N GLY A 319 13.37 18.90 10.38
CA GLY A 319 13.58 20.25 10.91
C GLY A 319 12.44 20.80 11.76
N PHE A 320 11.56 19.94 12.30
CA PHE A 320 10.48 20.33 13.21
C PHE A 320 10.16 19.21 14.23
N ALA A 321 9.32 19.51 15.23
CA ALA A 321 8.65 18.52 16.05
C ALA A 321 7.27 19.08 16.48
N TYR A 322 6.24 18.23 16.47
CA TYR A 322 4.94 18.60 17.05
C TYR A 322 4.99 18.54 18.59
N ASP A 323 4.35 19.47 19.25
CA ASP A 323 4.07 19.40 20.68
C ASP A 323 2.80 18.57 20.99
N GLU A 324 2.33 18.63 22.24
CA GLU A 324 1.11 17.95 22.69
C GLU A 324 -0.17 18.52 22.07
N ASN A 325 -0.14 19.79 21.64
CA ASN A 325 -1.24 20.47 20.98
C ASN A 325 -1.21 20.28 19.45
N HIS A 326 -0.27 19.50 18.92
CA HIS A 326 0.00 19.33 17.50
C HIS A 326 0.52 20.60 16.78
N ASP A 327 1.10 21.56 17.52
CA ASP A 327 1.78 22.70 16.94
C ASP A 327 3.21 22.34 16.55
N ALA A 328 3.64 22.77 15.36
CA ALA A 328 4.95 22.43 14.83
C ALA A 328 6.01 23.42 15.30
N HIS A 329 6.92 22.98 16.18
CA HIS A 329 8.08 23.73 16.64
C HIS A 329 9.30 23.43 15.79
N ARG A 330 10.04 24.48 15.39
CA ARG A 330 11.23 24.40 14.55
C ARG A 330 12.47 24.84 15.32
N PRO A 331 13.46 23.95 15.52
CA PRO A 331 14.69 24.31 16.25
C PRO A 331 15.65 25.22 15.47
N GLY A 332 15.32 25.56 14.22
CA GLY A 332 16.11 26.44 13.37
C GLY A 332 15.71 26.35 11.89
N ARG A 333 16.57 26.85 10.99
CA ARG A 333 16.40 26.66 9.55
C ARG A 333 16.67 25.20 9.20
N SER A 334 15.72 24.54 8.56
CA SER A 334 15.83 23.11 8.21
C SER A 334 16.94 22.88 7.19
N SER A 335 17.87 21.98 7.54
CA SER A 335 18.94 21.54 6.65
C SER A 335 18.40 20.80 5.42
N LYS A 336 17.37 19.98 5.59
CA LYS A 336 16.68 19.30 4.47
C LYS A 336 15.96 20.30 3.55
N MET A 337 15.39 21.37 4.10
CA MET A 337 14.76 22.41 3.26
C MET A 337 15.77 23.13 2.37
N ARG A 338 16.99 23.32 2.85
CA ARG A 338 18.07 23.90 2.02
C ARG A 338 18.46 22.94 0.91
N GLU A 339 18.76 21.69 1.27
CA GLU A 339 19.10 20.65 0.30
C GLU A 339 17.99 20.45 -0.73
N LEU A 340 16.71 20.51 -0.31
CA LEU A 340 15.59 20.49 -1.25
C LEU A 340 15.68 21.65 -2.25
N GLY A 341 15.97 22.86 -1.78
CA GLY A 341 16.16 24.02 -2.66
C GLY A 341 17.24 23.78 -3.71
N ASP A 342 18.42 23.31 -3.27
CA ASP A 342 19.56 23.00 -4.13
C ASP A 342 19.21 21.92 -5.17
N VAL A 343 18.54 20.84 -4.75
CA VAL A 343 18.06 19.77 -5.64
C VAL A 343 17.04 20.30 -6.66
N LEU A 344 16.10 21.14 -6.25
CA LEU A 344 15.10 21.69 -7.18
C LEU A 344 15.72 22.67 -8.19
N GLU A 345 16.80 23.39 -7.83
CA GLU A 345 17.58 24.19 -8.77
C GLU A 345 18.33 23.31 -9.78
N GLU A 346 18.96 22.22 -9.33
CA GLU A 346 19.63 21.25 -10.21
C GLU A 346 18.64 20.61 -11.21
N LEU A 347 17.42 20.30 -10.77
CA LEU A 347 16.38 19.71 -11.61
C LEU A 347 15.78 20.70 -12.62
N GLY A 348 15.91 22.00 -12.40
CA GLY A 348 15.53 23.04 -13.34
C GLY A 348 14.02 23.15 -13.61
N ALA A 349 13.63 23.22 -14.90
CA ALA A 349 12.25 23.49 -15.30
C ALA A 349 11.34 22.27 -15.39
N GLN A 350 11.83 21.07 -15.08
CA GLN A 350 11.03 19.85 -15.16
C GLN A 350 9.97 19.77 -14.05
N GLN A 351 8.93 19.00 -14.28
CA GLN A 351 7.93 18.71 -13.24
C GLN A 351 8.49 17.73 -12.22
N VAL A 352 8.30 18.03 -10.93
CA VAL A 352 8.84 17.25 -9.82
C VAL A 352 7.73 16.88 -8.83
N ILE A 353 7.72 15.64 -8.36
CA ILE A 353 6.89 15.22 -7.25
C ILE A 353 7.74 15.18 -5.98
N ILE A 354 7.32 15.91 -4.96
CA ILE A 354 7.98 15.97 -3.65
C ILE A 354 7.15 15.17 -2.66
N TRP A 355 7.71 14.03 -2.21
CA TRP A 355 7.05 13.12 -1.29
C TRP A 355 7.34 13.50 0.16
N VAL A 356 6.28 13.68 0.94
CA VAL A 356 6.32 14.11 2.34
C VAL A 356 5.48 13.21 3.23
N GLN A 357 5.81 13.17 4.53
CA GLN A 357 5.09 12.34 5.51
C GLN A 357 4.25 13.14 6.50
N PHE A 358 4.54 14.43 6.66
CA PHE A 358 3.93 15.26 7.70
C PHE A 358 3.30 16.53 7.13
N HIS A 359 2.18 16.98 7.73
CA HIS A 359 1.49 18.21 7.31
C HIS A 359 2.40 19.44 7.39
N ALA A 360 3.20 19.58 8.46
CA ALA A 360 4.13 20.70 8.60
C ALA A 360 5.18 20.79 7.47
N GLU A 361 5.51 19.67 6.83
CA GLU A 361 6.39 19.67 5.65
C GLU A 361 5.65 20.24 4.44
N VAL A 362 4.38 19.84 4.23
CA VAL A 362 3.55 20.38 3.14
C VAL A 362 3.52 21.89 3.21
N ASP A 363 3.12 22.45 4.37
CA ASP A 363 2.98 23.90 4.55
C ASP A 363 4.30 24.65 4.33
N THR A 364 5.41 24.07 4.82
CA THR A 364 6.73 24.69 4.72
C THR A 364 7.26 24.65 3.29
N ILE A 365 7.10 23.52 2.60
CA ILE A 365 7.55 23.36 1.21
C ILE A 365 6.71 24.21 0.27
N MET A 366 5.38 24.21 0.42
CA MET A 366 4.48 25.03 -0.38
C MET A 366 4.84 26.49 -0.26
N LYS A 367 5.01 26.99 0.96
CA LYS A 367 5.42 28.36 1.21
C LYS A 367 6.78 28.68 0.58
N MET A 368 7.78 27.80 0.70
CA MET A 368 9.08 27.99 0.07
C MET A 368 8.96 28.11 -1.48
N LEU A 369 8.14 27.25 -2.10
CA LEU A 369 7.92 27.26 -3.55
C LEU A 369 7.21 28.56 -3.99
N GLU A 370 6.17 28.97 -3.29
CA GLU A 370 5.40 30.20 -3.55
C GLU A 370 6.26 31.46 -3.37
N ASP A 371 7.04 31.52 -2.27
CA ASP A 371 7.96 32.64 -1.99
C ASP A 371 9.04 32.78 -3.11
N ASN A 372 9.37 31.68 -3.79
CA ASN A 372 10.29 31.67 -4.95
C ASN A 372 9.57 31.77 -6.32
N GLY A 373 8.29 32.11 -6.34
CA GLY A 373 7.51 32.30 -7.56
C GLY A 373 7.29 31.01 -8.38
N LYS A 374 7.37 29.83 -7.73
CA LYS A 374 7.18 28.53 -8.38
C LYS A 374 5.71 28.12 -8.35
N THR A 375 5.22 27.55 -9.44
CA THR A 375 3.86 27.00 -9.50
C THR A 375 3.82 25.63 -8.83
N CYS A 376 2.93 25.45 -7.87
CA CYS A 376 2.84 24.22 -7.08
C CYS A 376 1.42 23.87 -6.74
N THR A 377 1.19 22.60 -6.44
CA THR A 377 -0.08 22.06 -5.95
C THR A 377 0.16 20.94 -4.94
N THR A 378 -0.89 20.52 -4.25
CA THR A 378 -0.77 19.52 -3.16
C THR A 378 -1.67 18.33 -3.37
N LEU A 379 -1.25 17.18 -2.82
CA LEU A 379 -2.05 15.98 -2.75
C LEU A 379 -1.86 15.24 -1.42
N TYR A 380 -2.60 15.69 -0.40
CA TYR A 380 -2.59 15.11 0.95
C TYR A 380 -4.01 15.12 1.55
N GLN A 381 -4.17 14.67 2.79
CA GLN A 381 -5.49 14.53 3.42
C GLN A 381 -6.27 15.87 3.51
N GLY A 382 -5.57 16.99 3.63
CA GLY A 382 -6.14 18.35 3.72
C GLY A 382 -6.29 19.08 2.38
N THR A 383 -6.02 18.45 1.23
CA THR A 383 -6.18 19.09 -0.09
C THR A 383 -7.65 19.43 -0.36
N PRO A 384 -8.02 20.71 -0.56
CA PRO A 384 -9.43 21.12 -0.69
C PRO A 384 -10.12 20.53 -1.91
N ASP A 385 -9.51 20.62 -3.10
CA ASP A 385 -10.01 20.03 -4.35
C ASP A 385 -8.91 19.17 -4.98
N ARG A 386 -9.04 17.87 -4.75
CA ARG A 386 -8.06 16.88 -5.23
C ARG A 386 -8.06 16.75 -6.75
N ASP A 387 -9.22 16.85 -7.37
CA ASP A 387 -9.37 16.65 -8.82
C ASP A 387 -8.77 17.83 -9.59
N VAL A 388 -8.92 19.04 -9.08
CA VAL A 388 -8.25 20.24 -9.60
C VAL A 388 -6.75 20.10 -9.45
N SER A 389 -6.25 19.77 -8.27
CA SER A 389 -4.82 19.59 -8.00
C SER A 389 -4.16 18.58 -8.93
N ILE A 390 -4.82 17.44 -9.15
CA ILE A 390 -4.35 16.39 -10.06
C ILE A 390 -4.28 16.91 -11.51
N LYS A 391 -5.34 17.56 -11.97
CA LYS A 391 -5.42 18.11 -13.33
C LYS A 391 -4.38 19.22 -13.56
N ASP A 392 -4.17 20.09 -12.58
CA ASP A 392 -3.18 21.17 -12.67
C ASP A 392 -1.76 20.62 -12.85
N PHE A 393 -1.43 19.55 -12.11
CA PHE A 393 -0.13 18.92 -12.28
C PHE A 393 -0.04 18.13 -13.60
N GLN A 394 -1.05 17.33 -13.97
CA GLN A 394 -1.05 16.56 -15.21
C GLN A 394 -1.00 17.43 -16.48
N GLN A 395 -1.55 18.63 -16.43
CA GLN A 395 -1.59 19.57 -17.55
C GLN A 395 -0.39 20.55 -17.56
N GLY A 396 0.56 20.39 -16.65
CA GLY A 396 1.74 21.22 -16.57
C GLY A 396 1.50 22.64 -16.01
N ARG A 397 0.31 22.93 -15.46
CA ARG A 397 0.03 24.23 -14.81
C ARG A 397 0.77 24.39 -13.49
N ALA A 398 0.99 23.27 -12.77
CA ALA A 398 1.86 23.22 -11.61
C ALA A 398 3.15 22.48 -11.96
N GLN A 399 4.29 23.11 -11.66
CA GLN A 399 5.61 22.51 -11.83
C GLN A 399 5.89 21.51 -10.71
N TYR A 400 5.45 21.80 -9.50
CA TYR A 400 5.71 20.97 -8.33
C TYR A 400 4.42 20.39 -7.76
N LEU A 401 4.44 19.09 -7.42
CA LEU A 401 3.39 18.42 -6.66
C LEU A 401 3.96 17.99 -5.31
N VAL A 402 3.47 18.59 -4.21
CA VAL A 402 3.79 18.16 -2.86
C VAL A 402 2.77 17.14 -2.41
N ALA A 403 3.18 15.89 -2.22
CA ALA A 403 2.25 14.78 -2.02
C ALA A 403 2.63 13.85 -0.88
N HIS A 404 1.63 13.35 -0.16
CA HIS A 404 1.80 12.25 0.77
C HIS A 404 1.63 10.92 0.01
N PRO A 405 2.55 9.91 0.13
CA PRO A 405 2.48 8.67 -0.61
C PRO A 405 1.13 7.95 -0.54
N ARG A 406 0.52 7.87 0.64
CA ARG A 406 -0.81 7.23 0.81
C ARG A 406 -1.94 8.03 0.18
N SER A 407 -1.84 9.35 0.09
CA SER A 407 -2.86 10.18 -0.56
C SER A 407 -2.79 10.07 -2.08
N ALA A 408 -1.60 9.88 -2.63
CA ALA A 408 -1.39 9.65 -4.05
C ALA A 408 -1.48 8.16 -4.44
N ALA A 409 -1.67 7.24 -3.46
CA ALA A 409 -1.46 5.81 -3.63
C ALA A 409 -2.45 5.10 -4.56
N HIS A 410 -3.60 5.69 -4.92
CA HIS A 410 -4.63 4.94 -5.64
C HIS A 410 -5.01 5.60 -6.97
N GLY A 411 -4.81 4.84 -8.07
CA GLY A 411 -5.37 5.09 -9.40
C GLY A 411 -4.78 6.25 -10.21
N LEU A 412 -3.95 7.12 -9.60
CA LEU A 412 -3.41 8.28 -10.29
C LEU A 412 -2.21 7.92 -11.17
N THR A 413 -2.04 8.67 -12.26
CA THR A 413 -0.93 8.51 -13.20
C THR A 413 -0.31 9.88 -13.48
N PHE A 414 1.02 9.97 -13.35
CA PHE A 414 1.79 11.21 -13.54
C PHE A 414 2.98 10.97 -14.48
N VAL A 415 2.72 10.43 -15.68
CA VAL A 415 3.78 10.16 -16.68
C VAL A 415 4.49 11.42 -17.18
N ASN A 416 3.94 12.59 -16.90
CA ASN A 416 4.54 13.88 -17.18
C ASN A 416 5.69 14.25 -16.23
N ALA A 417 5.82 13.56 -15.09
CA ALA A 417 6.92 13.75 -14.15
C ALA A 417 7.79 12.50 -14.11
N TRP A 418 9.09 12.65 -14.20
CA TRP A 418 10.07 11.57 -14.07
C TRP A 418 11.04 11.78 -12.91
N SER A 419 10.99 12.95 -12.26
CA SER A 419 11.83 13.28 -11.10
C SER A 419 11.00 13.34 -9.83
N HIS A 420 11.51 12.63 -8.81
CA HIS A 420 10.89 12.53 -7.50
C HIS A 420 11.90 12.90 -6.43
N VAL A 421 11.46 13.64 -5.43
CA VAL A 421 12.25 13.91 -4.24
C VAL A 421 11.51 13.37 -3.03
N PHE A 422 12.06 12.37 -2.36
CA PHE A 422 11.60 11.89 -1.07
C PHE A 422 12.21 12.76 0.03
N PHE A 423 11.48 13.81 0.42
CA PHE A 423 11.90 14.74 1.47
C PHE A 423 11.96 14.08 2.84
N SER A 424 10.97 13.23 3.13
CA SER A 424 10.93 12.39 4.32
C SER A 424 10.48 10.97 3.99
N LEU A 425 10.95 10.00 4.78
CA LEU A 425 10.74 8.58 4.55
C LEU A 425 9.78 7.98 5.59
N ASP A 426 9.04 6.94 5.22
CA ASP A 426 8.24 6.09 6.09
C ASP A 426 8.79 4.65 6.09
N TYR A 427 8.27 3.80 6.96
CA TYR A 427 8.60 2.37 7.00
C TYR A 427 7.69 1.51 6.10
N SER A 428 6.75 2.13 5.38
CA SER A 428 5.80 1.42 4.53
C SER A 428 6.37 1.21 3.12
N TYR A 429 6.98 0.05 2.91
CA TYR A 429 7.43 -0.36 1.58
C TYR A 429 6.29 -0.31 0.55
N GLU A 430 5.09 -0.76 0.92
CA GLU A 430 3.93 -0.73 0.04
C GLU A 430 3.58 0.69 -0.44
N ALA A 431 3.53 1.66 0.48
CA ALA A 431 3.23 3.05 0.13
C ALA A 431 4.35 3.68 -0.72
N HIS A 432 5.60 3.35 -0.42
CA HIS A 432 6.76 3.79 -1.17
C HIS A 432 6.75 3.25 -2.61
N GLU A 433 6.58 1.94 -2.80
CA GLU A 433 6.49 1.34 -4.12
C GLU A 433 5.29 1.88 -4.92
N GLN A 434 4.15 2.06 -4.28
CA GLN A 434 2.99 2.67 -4.92
C GLN A 434 3.27 4.11 -5.37
N ALA A 435 4.01 4.89 -4.58
CA ALA A 435 4.41 6.24 -4.96
C ALA A 435 5.34 6.24 -6.20
N ARG A 436 6.35 5.38 -6.23
CA ARG A 436 7.27 5.21 -7.38
C ARG A 436 6.49 4.83 -8.65
N LYS A 437 5.58 3.88 -8.55
CA LYS A 437 4.77 3.38 -9.66
C LYS A 437 3.68 4.35 -10.15
N ARG A 438 3.65 5.62 -9.68
CA ARG A 438 2.78 6.67 -10.24
C ARG A 438 3.28 7.24 -11.56
N THR A 439 4.56 7.21 -11.76
CA THR A 439 5.25 7.72 -12.96
C THR A 439 5.88 6.60 -13.79
N ASP A 440 6.29 5.51 -13.15
CA ASP A 440 6.85 4.33 -13.80
C ASP A 440 5.73 3.46 -14.38
N ARG A 441 5.12 3.95 -15.49
CA ARG A 441 3.92 3.38 -16.14
C ARG A 441 3.98 3.48 -17.65
N ILE A 442 3.04 2.81 -18.30
CA ILE A 442 2.79 2.93 -19.76
C ILE A 442 2.68 4.42 -20.14
N GLY A 443 3.47 4.84 -21.12
CA GLY A 443 3.57 6.22 -21.56
C GLY A 443 4.74 7.01 -20.98
N GLN A 444 5.48 6.47 -20.02
CA GLN A 444 6.73 7.06 -19.56
C GLN A 444 7.85 6.82 -20.57
N THR A 445 8.48 7.90 -21.03
CA THR A 445 9.58 7.85 -22.01
C THR A 445 10.92 8.29 -21.44
N MET A 446 10.89 8.89 -20.24
CA MET A 446 12.09 9.40 -19.56
C MET A 446 12.52 8.47 -18.43
N LYS A 447 13.83 8.40 -18.17
CA LYS A 447 14.37 7.65 -17.02
C LYS A 447 13.86 8.26 -15.72
N GLY A 448 13.23 7.45 -14.87
CA GLY A 448 12.77 7.88 -13.56
C GLY A 448 13.95 8.18 -12.62
N LEU A 449 14.01 9.38 -12.05
CA LEU A 449 15.00 9.80 -11.06
C LEU A 449 14.33 9.92 -9.69
N TYR A 450 14.83 9.16 -8.71
CA TYR A 450 14.31 9.14 -7.34
C TYR A 450 15.40 9.60 -6.38
N ILE A 451 15.27 10.81 -5.85
CA ILE A 451 16.23 11.43 -4.94
C ILE A 451 15.71 11.30 -3.51
N TYR A 452 16.53 10.74 -2.62
CA TYR A 452 16.21 10.54 -1.20
C TYR A 452 17.01 11.50 -0.34
N LEU A 453 16.36 12.42 0.38
CA LEU A 453 17.02 13.29 1.33
C LEU A 453 17.16 12.60 2.68
N VAL A 454 18.36 12.15 3.00
CA VAL A 454 18.67 11.34 4.17
C VAL A 454 19.56 12.13 5.12
N ALA A 455 19.07 12.46 6.31
CA ALA A 455 19.92 13.09 7.32
C ALA A 455 20.99 12.12 7.80
N GLU A 456 22.27 12.55 7.74
CA GLU A 456 23.41 11.73 8.16
C GLU A 456 23.28 11.26 9.60
N ASN A 457 23.69 10.02 9.86
CA ASN A 457 23.70 9.43 11.20
C ASN A 457 22.36 9.62 11.94
N SER A 458 21.26 9.24 11.28
CA SER A 458 19.92 9.44 11.78
C SER A 458 18.98 8.28 11.45
N ILE A 459 17.76 8.38 11.96
CA ILE A 459 16.66 7.45 11.67
C ILE A 459 16.33 7.33 10.18
N ASP A 460 16.65 8.33 9.36
CA ASP A 460 16.33 8.32 7.93
C ASP A 460 17.08 7.20 7.19
N GLY A 461 18.35 6.95 7.55
CA GLY A 461 19.12 5.84 6.98
C GLY A 461 18.46 4.49 7.27
N MET A 462 17.99 4.31 8.51
CA MET A 462 17.27 3.09 8.89
C MET A 462 15.92 2.96 8.17
N CYS A 463 15.20 4.07 7.96
CA CYS A 463 13.98 4.07 7.14
C CYS A 463 14.29 3.61 5.70
N LEU A 464 15.36 4.14 5.11
CA LEU A 464 15.79 3.76 3.76
C LEU A 464 16.14 2.26 3.67
N ASP A 465 16.84 1.72 4.67
CA ASP A 465 17.16 0.28 4.74
C ASP A 465 15.91 -0.59 4.81
N VAL A 466 14.89 -0.17 5.55
CA VAL A 466 13.58 -0.87 5.59
C VAL A 466 12.91 -0.83 4.21
N LEU A 467 12.91 0.34 3.56
CA LEU A 467 12.31 0.50 2.22
C LEU A 467 13.06 -0.31 1.15
N GLN A 468 14.35 -0.53 1.32
CA GLN A 468 15.16 -1.38 0.45
C GLN A 468 15.16 -2.87 0.85
N HIS A 469 14.28 -3.28 1.79
CA HIS A 469 14.21 -4.64 2.36
C HIS A 469 15.51 -5.14 3.03
N LYS A 470 16.39 -4.26 3.42
CA LYS A 470 17.62 -4.63 4.11
C LYS A 470 17.39 -4.92 5.60
N LYS A 471 16.38 -4.26 6.20
CA LYS A 471 16.06 -4.36 7.64
C LYS A 471 14.55 -4.42 7.87
N SER A 472 14.12 -4.99 9.01
CA SER A 472 12.75 -4.87 9.50
C SER A 472 12.62 -3.71 10.48
N LEU A 473 11.40 -3.19 10.68
CA LEU A 473 11.12 -2.16 11.69
C LEU A 473 11.56 -2.60 13.11
N GLN A 474 11.50 -3.90 13.38
CA GLN A 474 11.96 -4.44 14.67
C GLN A 474 13.48 -4.38 14.81
N ASP A 475 14.22 -4.59 13.73
CA ASP A 475 15.68 -4.50 13.71
C ASP A 475 16.10 -3.04 13.96
N VAL A 476 15.43 -2.07 13.33
CA VAL A 476 15.61 -0.63 13.60
C VAL A 476 15.42 -0.29 15.08
N TYR A 477 14.35 -0.85 15.70
CA TYR A 477 14.10 -0.65 17.11
C TYR A 477 15.22 -1.22 17.99
N TYR A 478 15.69 -2.43 17.71
CA TYR A 478 16.78 -3.06 18.48
C TYR A 478 18.09 -2.28 18.39
N GLU A 479 18.48 -1.81 17.21
CA GLU A 479 19.70 -1.01 17.01
C GLU A 479 19.65 0.31 17.81
N LEU A 480 18.50 0.98 17.79
CA LEU A 480 18.30 2.20 18.60
C LEU A 480 18.45 1.95 20.10
N VAL A 481 17.99 0.77 20.58
CA VAL A 481 18.01 0.42 22.01
C VAL A 481 19.38 -0.05 22.50
N GLN A 482 20.09 -0.82 21.68
CA GLN A 482 21.39 -1.36 22.05
C GLN A 482 22.49 -0.32 22.02
N GLY A 483 22.25 0.83 21.42
CA GLY A 483 23.21 1.94 21.44
C GLY A 483 24.42 1.71 20.53
N GLU A 484 24.32 0.78 19.59
CA GLU A 484 25.31 0.66 18.53
C GLU A 484 25.30 1.95 17.72
N GLU A 485 26.48 2.52 17.51
CA GLU A 485 26.69 3.84 16.94
C GLU A 485 25.98 3.99 15.59
N LEU A 486 25.09 4.95 15.53
CA LEU A 486 24.57 5.53 14.29
C LEU A 486 25.53 6.60 13.79
#